data_2e7acbcefcaf0f4e1359a0df0d588e34
#
_entry.id   2e7acbcefcaf0f4e1359a0df0d588e34
#
_cell.length_a   1.000
_cell.length_b   1.000
_cell.length_c   1.000
_cell.angle_alpha   90.00
_cell.angle_beta   90.00
_cell.angle_gamma   90.00
#
_symmetry.space_group_name_H-M   'P 1'
#
loop_
_entity.id
_entity.type
_entity.pdbx_description
1 polymer ?
#
loop_
_entity_poly.entity_id
_entity_poly.type
_entity_poly.pdbx_seq_one_letter_code
_entity_poly.pdbx_strand_id
1 'polypeptide(L)'
;AACAVVLVGVVGCSDAADPAKDDPSPTPRDRIEYASQDIPEDRAADAVESALGRLDACALIDPRGVDVKRFSASSELEAQSPHSCAVTNGEYEDVSVTLGVELSTEDRFTNKVTSLGGAKAYILGADKNTFCRVALPVSFTHTIEFRGSSSGVDSHACATVKSFAAAAAERLDDPDSVELGRDRARQTACNILRPAIDLKRGTEIRYGSDFLSGMDRCEAWESPKADDMFVPVSPNAYLSIEYGEPTADYYEEDFGTIAGRQIHGDSSAGCVLAWDERKPPSSVADGDVAQFRVSSTSCKKSERLVSDITTVIDQDRVKSSGAPQRPVLYEPDEADSPAVGACADISTFEESDCEPYADADAPSTGEQTIDEAAADPNVNCAIAQDAVQEHFGADMRPVTAVYGADASGKPRYACGFVEESHALQVWVVASEDPMNQTPGSEIDGHPTHDVTTVSEGTRQMWVALDDPERPGHLFAEVRVLPSRDHGMYSDSPVNEKPLEKLDEAMTDIVSAHFS
;
A
#
# COMPACT_ATOMS: atom_id res chain seq x y z
N ALA A 1 32.80 -15.83 48.84
CA ALA A 1 31.96 -15.68 50.01
C ALA A 1 30.58 -16.27 49.72
N ALA A 2 30.34 -17.39 50.38
CA ALA A 2 29.06 -18.12 50.33
C ALA A 2 28.10 -17.48 51.35
N CYS A 3 26.82 -17.44 51.04
CA CYS A 3 25.80 -17.35 52.07
C CYS A 3 24.60 -18.22 51.70
N ALA A 4 24.18 -18.92 52.74
CA ALA A 4 23.36 -20.11 52.77
C ALA A 4 21.88 -19.85 52.68
N VAL A 5 21.20 -20.88 52.22
CA VAL A 5 19.74 -21.11 52.20
C VAL A 5 19.28 -21.46 53.61
N VAL A 6 18.15 -20.88 54.05
CA VAL A 6 17.37 -21.39 55.18
C VAL A 6 15.95 -21.67 54.68
N LEU A 7 15.62 -22.94 54.63
CA LEU A 7 14.29 -23.48 54.52
C LEU A 7 13.61 -23.48 55.90
N VAL A 8 12.42 -22.91 56.01
CA VAL A 8 11.50 -23.17 57.13
C VAL A 8 10.20 -23.71 56.54
N GLY A 9 9.99 -24.98 56.79
CA GLY A 9 8.74 -25.65 56.53
C GLY A 9 7.72 -25.39 57.63
N VAL A 10 6.47 -25.15 57.28
CA VAL A 10 5.30 -25.26 58.17
C VAL A 10 4.31 -26.22 57.54
N VAL A 11 4.13 -27.34 58.18
CA VAL A 11 3.07 -28.33 57.93
C VAL A 11 1.83 -27.88 58.70
N GLY A 12 0.73 -27.76 58.06
CA GLY A 12 -0.58 -27.55 58.68
C GLY A 12 -1.65 -28.37 57.91
N CYS A 13 -2.22 -29.35 58.56
CA CYS A 13 -3.27 -30.23 58.03
C CYS A 13 -4.68 -29.63 58.17
N SER A 14 -5.51 -30.07 57.25
CA SER A 14 -6.98 -30.29 57.32
C SER A 14 -7.92 -29.07 57.28
N ASP A 15 -8.73 -28.98 56.26
CA ASP A 15 -10.12 -29.51 56.32
C ASP A 15 -10.71 -29.63 54.92
N ALA A 16 -11.41 -30.72 54.69
CA ALA A 16 -12.14 -31.00 53.48
C ALA A 16 -13.34 -30.07 53.39
N ALA A 17 -13.41 -29.23 52.38
CA ALA A 17 -14.61 -28.55 51.91
C ALA A 17 -14.84 -28.95 50.45
N ASP A 18 -16.10 -29.23 50.09
CA ASP A 18 -16.59 -29.65 48.79
C ASP A 18 -16.03 -28.82 47.64
N PRO A 19 -15.76 -29.45 46.46
CA PRO A 19 -15.39 -28.70 45.29
C PRO A 19 -16.61 -27.99 44.72
N ALA A 20 -16.79 -26.72 45.08
CA ALA A 20 -17.52 -25.80 44.22
C ALA A 20 -16.83 -25.84 42.83
N LYS A 21 -17.61 -26.11 41.82
CA LYS A 21 -17.17 -25.96 40.44
C LYS A 21 -16.77 -24.48 40.24
N ASP A 22 -15.49 -24.20 40.41
CA ASP A 22 -14.91 -22.98 39.88
C ASP A 22 -14.92 -23.11 38.35
N ASP A 23 -15.87 -22.45 37.69
CA ASP A 23 -15.70 -22.06 36.31
C ASP A 23 -14.36 -21.31 36.22
N PRO A 24 -13.44 -21.71 35.33
CA PRO A 24 -12.22 -20.95 35.13
C PRO A 24 -12.64 -19.59 34.59
N SER A 25 -12.57 -18.56 35.45
CA SER A 25 -12.59 -17.19 34.96
C SER A 25 -11.54 -17.09 33.82
N PRO A 26 -11.92 -16.59 32.65
CA PRO A 26 -10.96 -16.45 31.56
C PRO A 26 -9.76 -15.67 32.08
N THR A 27 -8.58 -16.25 31.96
CA THR A 27 -7.33 -15.56 32.23
C THR A 27 -7.33 -14.28 31.39
N PRO A 28 -7.00 -13.10 31.95
CA PRO A 28 -6.84 -11.89 31.14
C PRO A 28 -5.87 -12.23 30.02
N ARG A 29 -6.35 -12.20 28.79
CA ARG A 29 -5.49 -12.38 27.61
C ARG A 29 -4.44 -11.29 27.68
N ASP A 30 -3.18 -11.65 27.50
CA ASP A 30 -2.09 -10.68 27.41
C ASP A 30 -2.48 -9.68 26.33
N ARG A 31 -2.66 -8.43 26.74
CA ARG A 31 -3.02 -7.32 25.87
C ARG A 31 -1.93 -7.21 24.82
N ILE A 32 -2.24 -7.48 23.57
CA ILE A 32 -1.31 -7.27 22.47
C ILE A 32 -1.18 -5.75 22.31
N GLU A 33 -0.08 -5.17 22.76
CA GLU A 33 0.22 -3.77 22.52
C GLU A 33 0.60 -3.60 21.04
N TYR A 34 -0.29 -3.01 20.27
CA TYR A 34 0.00 -2.52 18.93
C TYR A 34 0.53 -1.10 19.06
N ALA A 35 1.81 -0.89 18.90
CA ALA A 35 2.36 0.46 18.85
C ALA A 35 2.49 0.89 17.38
N SER A 36 2.10 2.12 17.05
CA SER A 36 2.55 2.73 15.81
C SER A 36 4.07 2.95 15.91
N GLN A 37 4.77 2.71 14.81
CA GLN A 37 6.19 2.92 14.78
C GLN A 37 6.49 4.30 14.19
N ASP A 38 7.22 5.13 14.93
CA ASP A 38 7.68 6.41 14.40
C ASP A 38 8.63 6.18 13.22
N ILE A 39 8.49 6.99 12.20
CA ILE A 39 9.39 6.95 11.03
C ILE A 39 10.78 7.38 11.49
N PRO A 40 11.83 6.54 11.36
CA PRO A 40 13.19 6.92 11.67
C PRO A 40 13.63 8.14 10.83
N GLU A 41 14.43 9.06 11.39
CA GLU A 41 14.86 10.28 10.67
C GLU A 41 15.56 9.97 9.35
N ASP A 42 16.35 8.89 9.30
CA ASP A 42 17.05 8.43 8.11
C ASP A 42 16.14 7.72 7.09
N ARG A 43 14.89 7.44 7.45
CA ARG A 43 13.82 6.92 6.59
C ARG A 43 12.77 7.99 6.23
N ALA A 44 12.95 9.22 6.71
CA ALA A 44 12.06 10.32 6.34
C ALA A 44 12.10 10.60 4.83
N ALA A 45 10.99 11.09 4.28
CA ALA A 45 10.81 11.30 2.84
C ALA A 45 11.97 12.10 2.21
N ASP A 46 12.40 13.19 2.82
CA ASP A 46 13.49 14.04 2.31
C ASP A 46 14.85 13.31 2.27
N ALA A 47 15.13 12.46 3.27
CA ALA A 47 16.34 11.66 3.33
C ALA A 47 16.35 10.60 2.21
N VAL A 48 15.22 9.94 2.01
CA VAL A 48 15.02 8.92 0.97
C VAL A 48 15.08 9.54 -0.42
N GLU A 49 14.37 10.64 -0.67
CA GLU A 49 14.43 11.37 -1.94
C GLU A 49 15.87 11.79 -2.27
N SER A 50 16.60 12.31 -1.27
CA SER A 50 18.00 12.70 -1.45
C SER A 50 18.91 11.51 -1.77
N ALA A 51 18.69 10.35 -1.15
CA ALA A 51 19.46 9.14 -1.41
C ALA A 51 19.18 8.60 -2.82
N LEU A 52 17.90 8.40 -3.16
CA LEU A 52 17.49 7.84 -4.45
C LEU A 52 17.83 8.75 -5.64
N GLY A 53 17.66 10.07 -5.49
CA GLY A 53 18.02 11.04 -6.54
C GLY A 53 19.51 11.04 -6.91
N ARG A 54 20.36 10.40 -6.13
CA ARG A 54 21.81 10.25 -6.39
C ARG A 54 22.19 8.92 -6.99
N LEU A 55 21.27 7.96 -7.04
CA LEU A 55 21.53 6.66 -7.65
C LEU A 55 21.43 6.74 -9.17
N ASP A 56 22.30 6.00 -9.84
CA ASP A 56 22.18 5.74 -11.27
C ASP A 56 21.37 4.45 -11.49
N ALA A 57 20.12 4.59 -11.92
CA ALA A 57 19.24 3.46 -12.19
C ALA A 57 19.88 2.46 -13.18
N CYS A 58 20.60 2.94 -14.20
CA CYS A 58 21.27 2.07 -15.16
C CYS A 58 22.45 1.30 -14.54
N ALA A 59 23.16 1.89 -13.57
CA ALA A 59 24.22 1.18 -12.86
C ALA A 59 23.66 0.06 -11.95
N LEU A 60 22.45 0.23 -11.41
CA LEU A 60 21.79 -0.81 -10.61
C LEU A 60 21.42 -2.05 -11.44
N ILE A 61 21.02 -1.87 -12.70
CA ILE A 61 20.54 -2.94 -13.59
C ILE A 61 21.61 -3.47 -14.54
N ASP A 62 22.88 -3.06 -14.38
CA ASP A 62 23.97 -3.49 -15.25
C ASP A 62 24.10 -5.03 -15.29
N PRO A 63 23.93 -5.68 -16.47
CA PRO A 63 23.93 -7.14 -16.60
C PRO A 63 25.28 -7.78 -16.31
N ARG A 64 26.38 -7.01 -16.31
CA ARG A 64 27.75 -7.52 -16.09
C ARG A 64 27.98 -8.17 -14.72
N GLY A 65 27.12 -7.94 -13.76
CA GLY A 65 27.19 -8.53 -12.41
C GLY A 65 26.11 -9.55 -12.13
N VAL A 66 25.34 -9.99 -13.12
CA VAL A 66 24.19 -10.84 -12.94
C VAL A 66 24.42 -12.19 -13.64
N ASP A 67 24.33 -13.30 -12.88
CA ASP A 67 24.47 -14.65 -13.45
C ASP A 67 23.14 -15.11 -14.08
N VAL A 68 22.75 -14.45 -15.17
CA VAL A 68 21.58 -14.82 -15.96
C VAL A 68 22.03 -15.09 -17.39
N LYS A 69 21.98 -16.34 -17.82
CA LYS A 69 22.52 -16.78 -19.12
C LYS A 69 22.00 -16.02 -20.34
N ARG A 70 20.83 -15.40 -20.23
CA ARG A 70 20.14 -14.70 -21.32
C ARG A 70 20.55 -13.23 -21.45
N PHE A 71 21.14 -12.67 -20.39
CA PHE A 71 21.67 -11.32 -20.38
C PHE A 71 23.20 -11.36 -20.38
N SER A 72 23.81 -10.46 -21.12
CA SER A 72 25.26 -10.41 -21.30
C SER A 72 25.75 -8.97 -21.28
N ALA A 73 27.05 -8.78 -21.27
CA ALA A 73 27.64 -7.46 -21.38
C ALA A 73 27.29 -6.70 -22.68
N SER A 74 26.71 -7.40 -23.67
CA SER A 74 26.22 -6.81 -24.91
C SER A 74 24.71 -6.53 -24.90
N SER A 75 24.00 -6.81 -23.80
CA SER A 75 22.61 -6.40 -23.62
C SER A 75 22.54 -4.88 -23.57
N GLU A 76 21.52 -4.33 -24.19
CA GLU A 76 21.38 -2.89 -24.33
C GLU A 76 20.74 -2.31 -23.07
N LEU A 77 21.40 -1.29 -22.52
CA LEU A 77 20.91 -0.51 -21.38
C LEU A 77 20.32 0.80 -21.91
N GLU A 78 19.07 1.06 -21.55
CA GLU A 78 18.34 2.26 -21.96
C GLU A 78 17.72 2.96 -20.74
N ALA A 79 18.12 4.21 -20.51
CA ALA A 79 17.48 5.04 -19.51
C ALA A 79 16.12 5.51 -20.06
N GLN A 80 15.03 5.16 -19.34
CA GLN A 80 13.66 5.51 -19.72
C GLN A 80 13.23 6.86 -19.14
N SER A 81 13.83 7.23 -18.01
CA SER A 81 13.57 8.48 -17.30
C SER A 81 14.77 8.79 -16.38
N PRO A 82 14.79 9.94 -15.68
CA PRO A 82 15.88 10.25 -14.74
C PRO A 82 16.13 9.16 -13.69
N HIS A 83 15.09 8.47 -13.23
CA HIS A 83 15.17 7.48 -12.15
C HIS A 83 14.72 6.08 -12.59
N SER A 84 14.67 5.82 -13.89
CA SER A 84 14.32 4.50 -14.43
C SER A 84 15.25 4.09 -15.57
N CYS A 85 15.59 2.79 -15.62
CA CYS A 85 16.40 2.21 -16.67
C CYS A 85 15.91 0.80 -17.01
N ALA A 86 16.00 0.42 -18.26
CA ALA A 86 15.72 -0.93 -18.73
C ALA A 86 16.96 -1.59 -19.34
N VAL A 87 16.98 -2.91 -19.30
CA VAL A 87 17.92 -3.74 -20.04
C VAL A 87 17.14 -4.77 -20.86
N THR A 88 17.45 -4.88 -22.13
CA THR A 88 16.84 -5.84 -23.05
C THR A 88 17.86 -6.81 -23.62
N ASN A 89 17.47 -8.06 -23.80
CA ASN A 89 18.30 -9.05 -24.47
C ASN A 89 18.00 -9.20 -25.97
N GLY A 90 17.07 -8.41 -26.48
CA GLY A 90 16.65 -8.43 -27.89
C GLY A 90 15.77 -9.61 -28.29
N GLU A 91 15.47 -10.55 -27.37
CA GLU A 91 14.69 -11.79 -27.61
C GLU A 91 13.38 -11.85 -26.82
N TYR A 92 12.69 -10.74 -26.61
CA TYR A 92 11.41 -10.69 -25.88
C TYR A 92 11.52 -10.75 -24.34
N GLU A 93 12.69 -10.53 -23.78
CA GLU A 93 12.86 -10.36 -22.33
C GLU A 93 13.41 -8.98 -22.04
N ASP A 94 12.74 -8.27 -21.17
CA ASP A 94 13.17 -6.99 -20.62
C ASP A 94 13.17 -7.06 -19.09
N VAL A 95 14.10 -6.34 -18.47
CA VAL A 95 14.09 -6.04 -17.04
C VAL A 95 14.29 -4.55 -16.88
N SER A 96 13.47 -3.93 -16.09
CA SER A 96 13.58 -2.51 -15.75
C SER A 96 13.72 -2.32 -14.24
N VAL A 97 14.33 -1.20 -13.85
CA VAL A 97 14.39 -0.70 -12.48
C VAL A 97 13.82 0.70 -12.42
N THR A 98 12.99 0.99 -11.43
CA THR A 98 12.45 2.32 -11.16
C THR A 98 12.66 2.67 -9.69
N LEU A 99 13.17 3.87 -9.43
CA LEU A 99 13.46 4.36 -8.08
C LEU A 99 12.26 5.12 -7.51
N GLY A 100 11.96 4.88 -6.23
CA GLY A 100 10.93 5.60 -5.49
C GLY A 100 9.49 5.25 -5.87
N VAL A 101 9.26 4.01 -6.31
CA VAL A 101 7.91 3.49 -6.52
C VAL A 101 7.23 3.29 -5.16
N GLU A 102 5.99 3.69 -5.06
CA GLU A 102 5.19 3.48 -3.85
C GLU A 102 4.91 1.98 -3.64
N LEU A 103 5.04 1.53 -2.40
CA LEU A 103 4.65 0.20 -1.95
C LEU A 103 3.63 0.37 -0.82
N SER A 104 2.40 0.03 -1.12
CA SER A 104 1.30 0.15 -0.17
C SER A 104 1.41 -0.86 0.98
N THR A 105 0.68 -0.63 2.06
CA THR A 105 0.54 -1.63 3.13
C THR A 105 -0.14 -2.88 2.60
N GLU A 106 -1.10 -2.75 1.69
CA GLU A 106 -1.73 -3.89 1.03
C GLU A 106 -0.72 -4.75 0.26
N ASP A 107 0.18 -4.13 -0.50
CA ASP A 107 1.25 -4.86 -1.19
C ASP A 107 2.18 -5.59 -0.22
N ARG A 108 2.54 -4.95 0.90
CA ARG A 108 3.35 -5.58 1.95
C ARG A 108 2.62 -6.74 2.61
N PHE A 109 1.33 -6.58 2.84
CA PHE A 109 0.48 -7.58 3.47
C PHE A 109 0.25 -8.80 2.57
N THR A 110 -0.11 -8.58 1.30
CA THR A 110 -0.53 -9.65 0.38
C THR A 110 0.62 -10.37 -0.31
N ASN A 111 1.82 -9.82 -0.30
CA ASN A 111 2.94 -10.34 -1.07
C ASN A 111 4.01 -11.03 -0.22
N LYS A 112 4.74 -11.94 -0.86
CA LYS A 112 5.78 -12.73 -0.22
C LYS A 112 6.98 -11.89 0.15
N VAL A 113 7.32 -11.85 1.44
CA VAL A 113 8.58 -11.29 1.95
C VAL A 113 9.71 -12.29 1.76
N THR A 114 10.89 -11.83 1.36
CA THR A 114 12.10 -12.62 1.20
C THR A 114 13.34 -11.78 1.45
N SER A 115 14.51 -12.41 1.44
CA SER A 115 15.80 -11.72 1.43
C SER A 115 16.47 -11.90 0.08
N LEU A 116 16.91 -10.79 -0.53
CA LEU A 116 17.67 -10.78 -1.79
C LEU A 116 18.92 -9.94 -1.63
N GLY A 117 20.09 -10.54 -1.87
CA GLY A 117 21.39 -9.84 -1.70
C GLY A 117 21.59 -9.29 -0.29
N GLY A 118 21.03 -9.93 0.74
CA GLY A 118 21.10 -9.47 2.13
C GLY A 118 20.02 -8.47 2.55
N ALA A 119 19.25 -7.91 1.61
CA ALA A 119 18.21 -6.92 1.88
C ALA A 119 16.80 -7.54 1.93
N LYS A 120 15.87 -6.87 2.60
CA LYS A 120 14.43 -7.18 2.56
C LYS A 120 13.89 -6.95 1.15
N ALA A 121 13.02 -7.84 0.68
CA ALA A 121 12.38 -7.75 -0.63
C ALA A 121 10.95 -8.29 -0.60
N TYR A 122 10.07 -7.71 -1.41
CA TYR A 122 8.72 -8.19 -1.67
C TYR A 122 8.62 -8.69 -3.10
N ILE A 123 8.01 -9.86 -3.29
CA ILE A 123 7.76 -10.44 -4.61
C ILE A 123 6.31 -10.16 -4.97
N LEU A 124 6.09 -9.21 -5.87
CA LEU A 124 4.77 -8.69 -6.25
C LEU A 124 4.16 -9.40 -7.48
N GLY A 125 4.57 -10.62 -7.76
CA GLY A 125 4.08 -11.40 -8.89
C GLY A 125 4.26 -12.90 -8.69
N ALA A 126 3.43 -13.71 -9.37
CA ALA A 126 3.52 -15.15 -9.28
C ALA A 126 4.72 -15.70 -10.07
N ASP A 127 5.41 -16.69 -9.51
CA ASP A 127 6.61 -17.33 -10.11
C ASP A 127 6.35 -17.97 -11.50
N LYS A 128 5.08 -18.19 -11.88
CA LYS A 128 4.68 -18.80 -13.15
C LYS A 128 4.19 -17.81 -14.20
N ASN A 129 4.12 -16.53 -13.86
CA ASN A 129 3.61 -15.52 -14.78
C ASN A 129 4.70 -15.04 -15.73
N THR A 130 4.27 -14.60 -16.90
CA THR A 130 5.12 -13.92 -17.88
C THR A 130 5.62 -12.56 -17.39
N PHE A 131 5.20 -12.14 -16.20
CA PHE A 131 5.47 -10.86 -15.59
C PHE A 131 5.81 -11.02 -14.10
N CYS A 132 6.82 -10.30 -13.62
CA CYS A 132 7.23 -10.28 -12.22
C CYS A 132 7.68 -8.90 -11.79
N ARG A 133 7.34 -8.53 -10.56
CA ARG A 133 7.83 -7.35 -9.87
C ARG A 133 8.53 -7.76 -8.57
N VAL A 134 9.63 -7.08 -8.26
CA VAL A 134 10.37 -7.24 -7.00
C VAL A 134 10.62 -5.86 -6.44
N ALA A 135 10.15 -5.59 -5.24
CA ALA A 135 10.32 -4.32 -4.55
C ALA A 135 11.32 -4.46 -3.40
N LEU A 136 12.36 -3.62 -3.39
CA LEU A 136 13.29 -3.45 -2.29
C LEU A 136 12.89 -2.18 -1.52
N PRO A 137 12.33 -2.29 -0.30
CA PRO A 137 11.90 -1.12 0.45
C PRO A 137 13.09 -0.23 0.84
N VAL A 138 12.89 1.09 0.78
CA VAL A 138 13.86 2.12 1.18
C VAL A 138 13.30 3.08 2.22
N SER A 139 11.98 3.12 2.34
CA SER A 139 11.24 3.83 3.38
C SER A 139 9.95 3.10 3.69
N PHE A 140 9.11 3.67 4.57
CA PHE A 140 7.80 3.11 4.86
C PHE A 140 6.83 3.19 3.67
N THR A 141 7.13 4.01 2.66
CA THR A 141 6.26 4.22 1.49
C THR A 141 6.94 3.92 0.16
N HIS A 142 8.27 4.00 0.06
CA HIS A 142 8.97 3.92 -1.23
C HIS A 142 9.92 2.72 -1.33
N THR A 143 10.12 2.28 -2.56
CA THR A 143 10.98 1.14 -2.92
C THR A 143 11.88 1.46 -4.10
N ILE A 144 12.88 0.62 -4.31
CA ILE A 144 13.51 0.40 -5.62
C ILE A 144 12.82 -0.81 -6.21
N GLU A 145 12.05 -0.62 -7.28
CA GLU A 145 11.28 -1.68 -7.90
C GLU A 145 11.97 -2.21 -9.16
N PHE A 146 12.08 -3.52 -9.24
CA PHE A 146 12.53 -4.27 -10.41
C PHE A 146 11.34 -4.95 -11.05
N ARG A 147 11.21 -4.81 -12.35
CA ARG A 147 10.15 -5.42 -13.14
C ARG A 147 10.74 -6.15 -14.32
N GLY A 148 10.14 -7.27 -14.70
CA GLY A 148 10.53 -7.96 -15.92
C GLY A 148 9.36 -8.70 -16.55
N SER A 149 9.42 -8.82 -17.87
CA SER A 149 8.50 -9.60 -18.66
C SER A 149 9.23 -10.64 -19.49
N SER A 150 8.52 -11.72 -19.83
CA SER A 150 9.00 -12.75 -20.72
C SER A 150 7.84 -13.30 -21.54
N SER A 151 7.97 -13.35 -22.85
CA SER A 151 6.92 -13.81 -23.78
C SER A 151 6.98 -15.32 -24.07
N GLY A 152 7.91 -16.07 -23.45
CA GLY A 152 8.11 -17.51 -23.70
C GLY A 152 7.18 -18.40 -22.87
N VAL A 153 6.89 -19.60 -23.41
CA VAL A 153 6.10 -20.65 -22.72
C VAL A 153 6.80 -21.15 -21.44
N ASP A 154 8.13 -21.04 -21.38
CA ASP A 154 8.97 -21.36 -20.22
C ASP A 154 9.42 -20.06 -19.53
N SER A 155 8.47 -19.19 -19.15
CA SER A 155 8.83 -17.90 -18.59
C SER A 155 9.52 -18.06 -17.23
N HIS A 156 10.70 -17.47 -17.12
CA HIS A 156 11.48 -17.38 -15.88
C HIS A 156 11.59 -15.91 -15.42
N ALA A 157 10.60 -15.08 -15.74
CA ALA A 157 10.63 -13.65 -15.45
C ALA A 157 10.99 -13.37 -13.99
N CYS A 158 10.34 -14.04 -13.02
CA CYS A 158 10.65 -13.85 -11.61
C CYS A 158 12.06 -14.27 -11.20
N ALA A 159 12.58 -15.37 -11.75
CA ALA A 159 13.96 -15.78 -11.46
C ALA A 159 14.97 -14.74 -11.98
N THR A 160 14.74 -14.21 -13.18
CA THR A 160 15.56 -13.17 -13.78
C THR A 160 15.49 -11.88 -12.97
N VAL A 161 14.30 -11.37 -12.66
CA VAL A 161 14.09 -10.14 -11.89
C VAL A 161 14.71 -10.24 -10.49
N LYS A 162 14.52 -11.36 -9.79
CA LYS A 162 15.15 -11.64 -8.48
C LYS A 162 16.68 -11.59 -8.56
N SER A 163 17.27 -12.09 -9.63
CA SER A 163 18.74 -12.07 -9.81
C SER A 163 19.26 -10.64 -10.01
N PHE A 164 18.54 -9.79 -10.76
CA PHE A 164 18.89 -8.38 -10.91
C PHE A 164 18.72 -7.62 -9.60
N ALA A 165 17.60 -7.83 -8.89
CA ALA A 165 17.34 -7.20 -7.59
C ALA A 165 18.39 -7.59 -6.54
N ALA A 166 18.79 -8.87 -6.47
CA ALA A 166 19.85 -9.33 -5.57
C ALA A 166 21.20 -8.68 -5.89
N ALA A 167 21.59 -8.62 -7.17
CA ALA A 167 22.83 -7.98 -7.58
C ALA A 167 22.83 -6.46 -7.32
N ALA A 168 21.68 -5.81 -7.45
CA ALA A 168 21.52 -4.40 -7.09
C ALA A 168 21.63 -4.17 -5.58
N ALA A 169 21.04 -5.05 -4.77
CA ALA A 169 21.17 -4.99 -3.31
C ALA A 169 22.64 -5.08 -2.89
N GLU A 170 23.39 -6.04 -3.43
CA GLU A 170 24.83 -6.18 -3.18
C GLU A 170 25.64 -4.93 -3.61
N ARG A 171 25.27 -4.27 -4.72
CA ARG A 171 25.92 -3.02 -5.15
C ARG A 171 25.63 -1.85 -4.25
N LEU A 172 24.45 -1.82 -3.63
CA LEU A 172 24.04 -0.78 -2.69
C LEU A 172 24.74 -0.89 -1.34
N ASP A 173 25.39 -2.01 -1.01
CA ASP A 173 26.29 -2.12 0.13
C ASP A 173 27.57 -1.27 -0.07
N ASP A 174 28.01 -1.09 -1.33
CA ASP A 174 29.07 -0.14 -1.72
C ASP A 174 28.52 0.87 -2.75
N PRO A 175 27.74 1.84 -2.28
CA PRO A 175 26.96 2.71 -3.15
C PRO A 175 27.79 3.65 -4.02
N ASP A 176 29.07 3.88 -3.72
CA ASP A 176 29.96 4.73 -4.53
C ASP A 176 30.04 4.26 -5.99
N SER A 177 29.82 2.95 -6.23
CA SER A 177 29.83 2.34 -7.57
C SER A 177 28.57 2.63 -8.40
N VAL A 178 27.48 2.99 -7.74
CA VAL A 178 26.15 3.22 -8.35
C VAL A 178 25.64 4.64 -8.12
N GLU A 179 26.39 5.50 -7.44
CA GLU A 179 26.02 6.89 -7.22
C GLU A 179 26.52 7.81 -8.35
N LEU A 180 25.63 8.69 -8.74
CA LEU A 180 25.99 9.87 -9.49
C LEU A 180 26.75 10.84 -8.57
N GLY A 181 27.78 11.51 -9.09
CA GLY A 181 28.44 12.59 -8.35
C GLY A 181 27.42 13.65 -7.90
N ARG A 182 27.71 14.34 -6.79
CA ARG A 182 26.80 15.36 -6.18
C ARG A 182 26.27 16.38 -7.19
N ASP A 183 27.08 16.74 -8.17
CA ASP A 183 26.74 17.70 -9.22
C ASP A 183 25.79 17.12 -10.29
N ARG A 184 25.50 15.82 -10.22
CA ARG A 184 24.66 15.07 -11.16
C ARG A 184 23.42 14.48 -10.52
N ALA A 185 23.16 14.77 -9.24
CA ALA A 185 21.92 14.35 -8.58
C ALA A 185 20.72 14.80 -9.42
N ARG A 186 19.84 13.85 -9.72
CA ARG A 186 18.68 14.07 -10.58
C ARG A 186 17.55 14.69 -9.78
N GLN A 187 16.85 15.62 -10.38
CA GLN A 187 15.68 16.25 -9.76
C GLN A 187 14.48 15.32 -9.90
N THR A 188 13.72 15.17 -8.83
CA THR A 188 12.46 14.42 -8.85
C THR A 188 11.32 15.28 -9.33
N ALA A 189 10.28 14.68 -9.88
CA ALA A 189 9.10 15.41 -10.33
C ALA A 189 8.43 16.17 -9.18
N CYS A 190 8.38 15.58 -7.96
CA CYS A 190 7.77 16.24 -6.81
C CYS A 190 8.60 17.44 -6.30
N ASN A 191 9.93 17.40 -6.37
CA ASN A 191 10.77 18.53 -6.02
C ASN A 191 10.58 19.73 -6.96
N ILE A 192 10.14 19.48 -8.18
CA ILE A 192 9.81 20.51 -9.16
C ILE A 192 8.36 20.98 -9.01
N LEU A 193 7.41 20.07 -8.83
CA LEU A 193 5.98 20.40 -8.77
C LEU A 193 5.59 21.11 -7.49
N ARG A 194 6.07 20.67 -6.31
CA ARG A 194 5.73 21.28 -5.01
C ARG A 194 5.89 22.80 -4.96
N PRO A 195 7.03 23.39 -5.38
CA PRO A 195 7.18 24.84 -5.37
C PRO A 195 6.44 25.56 -6.52
N ALA A 196 5.99 24.86 -7.55
CA ALA A 196 5.27 25.41 -8.69
C ALA A 196 3.75 25.44 -8.50
N ILE A 197 3.22 24.66 -7.57
CA ILE A 197 1.78 24.55 -7.34
C ILE A 197 1.36 25.36 -6.10
N ASP A 198 0.30 26.15 -6.23
CA ASP A 198 -0.30 26.85 -5.10
C ASP A 198 -1.20 25.89 -4.33
N LEU A 199 -0.63 25.31 -3.26
CA LEU A 199 -1.30 24.29 -2.46
C LEU A 199 -2.45 24.89 -1.65
N LYS A 200 -3.66 24.53 -1.99
CA LYS A 200 -4.82 24.78 -1.15
C LYS A 200 -4.79 23.85 0.07
N ARG A 201 -5.45 24.26 1.14
CA ARG A 201 -5.65 23.40 2.31
C ARG A 201 -6.36 22.09 1.88
N GLY A 202 -5.76 20.95 2.14
CA GLY A 202 -6.27 19.63 1.75
C GLY A 202 -5.75 19.13 0.40
N THR A 203 -4.79 19.83 -0.24
CA THR A 203 -4.06 19.26 -1.40
C THR A 203 -2.89 18.43 -0.90
N GLU A 204 -2.87 17.18 -1.28
CA GLU A 204 -1.76 16.24 -1.07
C GLU A 204 -0.89 16.19 -2.32
N ILE A 205 0.42 16.15 -2.14
CA ILE A 205 1.38 15.90 -3.23
C ILE A 205 2.11 14.60 -2.92
N ARG A 206 2.01 13.64 -3.84
CA ARG A 206 2.67 12.34 -3.75
C ARG A 206 3.33 11.96 -5.06
N TYR A 207 4.26 11.01 -5.00
CA TYR A 207 4.78 10.39 -6.20
C TYR A 207 3.69 9.57 -6.89
N GLY A 208 3.83 9.39 -8.21
CA GLY A 208 2.89 8.56 -8.96
C GLY A 208 2.90 7.13 -8.42
N SER A 209 1.72 6.59 -8.19
CA SER A 209 1.52 5.22 -7.72
C SER A 209 1.70 4.18 -8.84
N ASP A 210 1.84 4.62 -10.09
CA ASP A 210 2.11 3.69 -11.17
C ASP A 210 3.58 3.24 -11.15
N PHE A 211 3.77 1.94 -11.35
CA PHE A 211 5.07 1.26 -11.31
C PHE A 211 6.06 1.68 -12.41
N LEU A 212 5.67 2.55 -13.33
CA LEU A 212 6.54 3.03 -14.42
C LEU A 212 7.23 4.34 -14.06
N SER A 213 6.70 5.09 -13.10
CA SER A 213 7.04 6.49 -12.94
C SER A 213 7.84 6.80 -11.68
N GLY A 214 7.57 6.15 -10.54
CA GLY A 214 8.29 6.42 -9.29
C GLY A 214 8.54 7.90 -9.03
N MET A 215 9.80 8.27 -8.83
CA MET A 215 10.20 9.66 -8.57
C MET A 215 10.08 10.60 -9.79
N ASP A 216 9.87 10.05 -10.98
CA ASP A 216 9.75 10.83 -12.23
C ASP A 216 8.32 11.28 -12.51
N ARG A 217 7.36 10.91 -11.65
CA ARG A 217 6.00 11.42 -11.69
C ARG A 217 5.57 11.95 -10.32
N CYS A 218 4.94 13.09 -10.34
CA CYS A 218 4.39 13.73 -9.16
C CYS A 218 2.95 14.13 -9.39
N GLU A 219 2.09 13.82 -8.45
CA GLU A 219 0.65 14.04 -8.53
C GLU A 219 0.17 14.95 -7.41
N ALA A 220 -0.73 15.86 -7.74
CA ALA A 220 -1.41 16.71 -6.78
C ALA A 220 -2.88 16.27 -6.68
N TRP A 221 -3.28 15.89 -5.49
CA TRP A 221 -4.62 15.39 -5.17
C TRP A 221 -5.34 16.38 -4.28
N GLU A 222 -6.56 16.79 -4.65
CA GLU A 222 -7.45 17.47 -3.70
C GLU A 222 -8.28 16.39 -2.99
N SER A 223 -8.37 16.48 -1.67
CA SER A 223 -9.25 15.58 -0.91
C SER A 223 -10.64 15.58 -1.53
N PRO A 224 -11.22 14.39 -1.82
CA PRO A 224 -12.56 14.29 -2.36
C PRO A 224 -13.51 15.03 -1.42
N LYS A 225 -14.47 15.76 -1.99
CA LYS A 225 -15.59 16.24 -1.19
C LYS A 225 -16.44 15.03 -0.82
N ALA A 226 -17.06 15.09 0.34
CA ALA A 226 -17.90 14.01 0.87
C ALA A 226 -18.93 13.44 -0.14
N ASP A 227 -19.39 14.27 -1.08
CA ASP A 227 -20.38 13.89 -2.09
C ASP A 227 -19.79 13.13 -3.31
N ASP A 228 -18.46 13.00 -3.41
CA ASP A 228 -17.77 12.48 -4.60
C ASP A 228 -17.30 11.01 -4.46
N MET A 229 -17.78 10.25 -3.48
CA MET A 229 -17.31 8.91 -3.09
C MET A 229 -17.32 7.83 -4.20
N PHE A 230 -18.00 8.04 -5.31
CA PHE A 230 -18.07 7.06 -6.41
C PHE A 230 -17.43 7.56 -7.72
N VAL A 231 -16.79 8.71 -7.70
CA VAL A 231 -16.08 9.22 -8.88
C VAL A 231 -14.63 8.73 -8.80
N PRO A 232 -14.09 8.06 -9.84
CA PRO A 232 -12.68 7.75 -9.89
C PRO A 232 -11.90 9.02 -9.66
N VAL A 233 -11.20 9.11 -8.51
CA VAL A 233 -10.42 10.30 -8.18
C VAL A 233 -9.21 10.29 -9.11
N SER A 234 -9.15 11.26 -10.01
CA SER A 234 -7.97 11.51 -10.83
C SER A 234 -7.18 12.66 -10.21
N PRO A 235 -5.85 12.66 -10.30
CA PRO A 235 -5.07 13.79 -9.80
C PRO A 235 -5.52 15.09 -10.48
N ASN A 236 -5.63 16.16 -9.70
CA ASN A 236 -6.01 17.48 -10.20
C ASN A 236 -4.95 18.10 -11.10
N ALA A 237 -3.71 17.68 -10.89
CA ALA A 237 -2.56 17.97 -11.75
C ALA A 237 -1.48 16.92 -11.53
N TYR A 238 -0.69 16.67 -12.56
CA TYR A 238 0.55 15.91 -12.42
C TYR A 238 1.67 16.50 -13.27
N LEU A 239 2.90 16.18 -12.89
CA LEU A 239 4.13 16.37 -13.67
C LEU A 239 4.79 15.01 -13.88
N SER A 240 5.14 14.63 -15.11
CA SER A 240 6.04 13.51 -15.39
C SER A 240 7.27 13.96 -16.18
N ILE A 241 8.38 13.22 -16.00
CA ILE A 241 9.66 13.42 -16.65
C ILE A 241 10.06 12.10 -17.30
N GLU A 242 10.16 12.06 -18.60
CA GLU A 242 10.44 10.85 -19.36
C GLU A 242 11.54 11.13 -20.40
N TYR A 243 12.19 10.09 -20.88
CA TYR A 243 13.04 10.16 -22.06
C TYR A 243 12.30 9.52 -23.24
N GLY A 244 12.35 10.15 -24.39
CA GLY A 244 11.65 9.65 -25.57
C GLY A 244 11.84 10.54 -26.79
N GLU A 245 11.10 10.22 -27.86
CA GLU A 245 11.10 11.01 -29.09
C GLU A 245 10.67 12.46 -28.82
N PRO A 246 11.12 13.44 -29.61
CA PRO A 246 10.71 14.84 -29.44
C PRO A 246 9.18 15.00 -29.32
N THR A 247 8.72 15.88 -28.42
CA THR A 247 7.29 16.09 -28.17
C THR A 247 6.50 16.47 -29.41
N ALA A 248 7.15 17.16 -30.37
CA ALA A 248 6.57 17.52 -31.67
C ALA A 248 6.25 16.30 -32.57
N ASP A 249 6.93 15.17 -32.37
CA ASP A 249 6.69 13.95 -33.14
C ASP A 249 5.54 13.09 -32.55
N TYR A 250 5.23 13.33 -31.27
CA TYR A 250 4.20 12.57 -30.54
C TYR A 250 2.85 13.29 -30.44
N TYR A 251 2.85 14.62 -30.26
CA TYR A 251 1.64 15.41 -30.09
C TYR A 251 1.32 16.24 -31.35
N GLU A 252 0.07 16.14 -31.81
CA GLU A 252 -0.39 16.86 -33.01
C GLU A 252 -0.74 18.33 -32.74
N GLU A 253 -1.15 18.68 -31.51
CA GLU A 253 -1.57 20.04 -31.16
C GLU A 253 -0.38 20.91 -30.75
N ASP A 254 -0.23 22.07 -31.38
CA ASP A 254 0.77 23.10 -31.06
C ASP A 254 0.12 24.21 -30.20
N PHE A 255 0.57 24.33 -28.96
CA PHE A 255 0.11 25.36 -28.01
C PHE A 255 1.01 26.61 -28.03
N GLY A 256 1.97 26.69 -28.94
CA GLY A 256 2.88 27.81 -29.09
C GLY A 256 3.97 27.83 -28.02
N THR A 257 4.46 29.04 -27.71
CA THR A 257 5.59 29.21 -26.78
C THR A 257 5.12 29.70 -25.42
N ILE A 258 5.43 28.93 -24.36
CA ILE A 258 5.14 29.32 -22.96
C ILE A 258 6.47 29.35 -22.21
N ALA A 259 6.77 30.47 -21.55
CA ALA A 259 8.02 30.69 -20.79
C ALA A 259 9.30 30.30 -21.57
N GLY A 260 9.30 30.51 -22.89
CA GLY A 260 10.47 30.24 -23.77
C GLY A 260 10.57 28.78 -24.24
N ARG A 261 9.63 27.91 -23.90
CA ARG A 261 9.56 26.52 -24.38
C ARG A 261 8.50 26.37 -25.45
N GLN A 262 8.78 25.62 -26.52
CA GLN A 262 7.77 25.21 -27.48
C GLN A 262 6.92 24.11 -26.86
N ILE A 263 5.61 24.28 -26.85
CA ILE A 263 4.68 23.41 -26.16
C ILE A 263 3.81 22.65 -27.17
N HIS A 264 3.78 21.35 -27.03
CA HIS A 264 2.89 20.43 -27.76
C HIS A 264 1.96 19.75 -26.76
N GLY A 265 0.84 19.17 -27.21
CA GLY A 265 -0.06 18.54 -26.26
C GLY A 265 -1.29 17.90 -26.85
N ASP A 266 -2.23 17.57 -25.97
CA ASP A 266 -3.53 16.98 -26.27
C ASP A 266 -4.60 17.59 -25.35
N SER A 267 -5.68 18.09 -25.96
CA SER A 267 -6.82 18.70 -25.27
C SER A 267 -8.09 17.82 -25.27
N SER A 268 -8.04 16.61 -25.82
CA SER A 268 -9.21 15.78 -26.09
C SER A 268 -9.84 15.15 -24.83
N ALA A 269 -9.03 14.81 -23.82
CA ALA A 269 -9.48 14.13 -22.58
C ALA A 269 -8.89 14.77 -21.32
N GLY A 270 -9.03 16.06 -21.18
CA GLY A 270 -8.31 16.90 -20.21
C GLY A 270 -7.34 17.79 -20.95
N CYS A 271 -6.27 18.24 -20.31
CA CYS A 271 -5.25 18.99 -21.02
C CYS A 271 -3.86 18.53 -20.60
N VAL A 272 -3.20 17.84 -21.50
CA VAL A 272 -1.81 17.43 -21.39
C VAL A 272 -0.96 18.39 -22.20
N LEU A 273 0.02 19.02 -21.58
CA LEU A 273 1.01 19.85 -22.24
C LEU A 273 2.41 19.27 -22.01
N ALA A 274 3.21 19.21 -23.07
CA ALA A 274 4.55 18.64 -23.05
C ALA A 274 5.55 19.53 -23.75
N TRP A 275 6.80 19.47 -23.30
CA TRP A 275 7.92 20.18 -23.92
C TRP A 275 9.23 19.43 -23.71
N ASP A 276 10.18 19.73 -24.59
CA ASP A 276 11.50 19.16 -24.54
C ASP A 276 12.43 20.03 -23.68
N GLU A 277 13.17 19.37 -22.79
CA GLU A 277 14.20 20.00 -21.99
C GLU A 277 15.59 19.50 -22.39
N ARG A 278 16.53 19.56 -21.50
CA ARG A 278 17.96 19.30 -21.74
C ARG A 278 18.21 17.96 -22.45
N LYS A 279 19.31 17.90 -23.16
CA LYS A 279 19.81 16.66 -23.75
C LYS A 279 19.94 15.58 -22.65
N PRO A 280 19.32 14.40 -22.84
CA PRO A 280 19.39 13.32 -21.87
C PRO A 280 20.83 12.78 -21.72
N PRO A 281 21.08 11.94 -20.68
CA PRO A 281 22.36 11.25 -20.51
C PRO A 281 22.74 10.39 -21.73
N SER A 282 24.02 10.03 -21.85
CA SER A 282 24.53 9.20 -22.94
C SER A 282 23.96 7.76 -23.00
N SER A 283 23.23 7.33 -21.96
CA SER A 283 22.55 6.04 -21.88
C SER A 283 21.14 6.05 -22.48
N VAL A 284 20.71 7.15 -23.06
CA VAL A 284 19.41 7.27 -23.74
C VAL A 284 19.61 7.04 -25.24
N ALA A 285 18.60 6.48 -25.91
CA ALA A 285 18.66 6.22 -27.34
C ALA A 285 18.98 7.47 -28.17
N ASP A 286 19.67 7.28 -29.31
CA ASP A 286 20.02 8.38 -30.18
C ASP A 286 18.78 9.05 -30.77
N GLY A 287 18.63 10.35 -30.51
CA GLY A 287 17.48 11.13 -30.95
C GLY A 287 16.45 11.44 -29.87
N ASP A 288 16.48 10.73 -28.74
CA ASP A 288 15.59 11.00 -27.63
C ASP A 288 15.94 12.29 -26.89
N VAL A 289 14.94 12.88 -26.29
CA VAL A 289 14.99 14.10 -25.49
C VAL A 289 14.46 13.86 -24.10
N ALA A 290 14.76 14.73 -23.14
CA ALA A 290 14.06 14.76 -21.86
C ALA A 290 12.73 15.51 -22.06
N GLN A 291 11.63 14.81 -21.92
CA GLN A 291 10.30 15.36 -22.01
C GLN A 291 9.77 15.67 -20.63
N PHE A 292 9.19 16.85 -20.48
CA PHE A 292 8.37 17.21 -19.34
C PHE A 292 6.91 17.23 -19.77
N ARG A 293 6.06 16.57 -19.03
CA ARG A 293 4.64 16.46 -19.34
C ARG A 293 3.82 16.91 -18.13
N VAL A 294 2.93 17.85 -18.33
CA VAL A 294 2.01 18.38 -17.31
C VAL A 294 0.58 18.11 -17.73
N SER A 295 -0.22 17.63 -16.83
CA SER A 295 -1.67 17.52 -17.04
C SER A 295 -2.44 18.21 -15.93
N SER A 296 -3.60 18.75 -16.27
CA SER A 296 -4.58 19.24 -15.32
C SER A 296 -6.00 19.22 -15.91
N THR A 297 -6.98 19.59 -15.10
CA THR A 297 -8.40 19.61 -15.47
C THR A 297 -8.75 20.65 -16.55
N SER A 298 -7.83 21.54 -16.97
CA SER A 298 -8.04 22.51 -18.03
C SER A 298 -6.73 23.06 -18.60
N CYS A 299 -6.70 23.37 -19.91
CA CYS A 299 -5.50 23.90 -20.56
C CYS A 299 -4.98 25.18 -19.94
N LYS A 300 -5.85 26.08 -19.48
CA LYS A 300 -5.44 27.30 -18.77
C LYS A 300 -4.67 27.01 -17.48
N LYS A 301 -5.05 25.94 -16.75
CA LYS A 301 -4.30 25.51 -15.54
C LYS A 301 -2.97 24.87 -15.95
N SER A 302 -2.96 24.00 -16.98
CA SER A 302 -1.74 23.39 -17.48
C SER A 302 -0.75 24.43 -18.00
N GLU A 303 -1.18 25.42 -18.79
CA GLU A 303 -0.33 26.53 -19.26
C GLU A 303 0.33 27.31 -18.11
N ARG A 304 -0.44 27.57 -17.04
CA ARG A 304 0.10 28.23 -15.84
C ARG A 304 1.12 27.33 -15.15
N LEU A 305 0.82 26.04 -14.98
CA LEU A 305 1.77 25.09 -14.39
C LEU A 305 3.06 24.98 -15.21
N VAL A 306 2.99 24.95 -16.54
CA VAL A 306 4.17 25.00 -17.41
C VAL A 306 5.04 26.21 -17.10
N SER A 307 4.44 27.40 -17.01
CA SER A 307 5.15 28.64 -16.68
C SER A 307 5.83 28.61 -15.32
N ASP A 308 5.08 28.12 -14.29
CA ASP A 308 5.56 28.08 -12.90
C ASP A 308 6.67 27.02 -12.76
N ILE A 309 6.51 25.83 -13.34
CA ILE A 309 7.51 24.75 -13.37
C ILE A 309 8.78 25.20 -14.09
N THR A 310 8.65 25.83 -15.26
CA THR A 310 9.79 26.37 -16.00
C THR A 310 10.57 27.37 -15.16
N THR A 311 9.85 28.22 -14.40
CA THR A 311 10.49 29.17 -13.48
C THR A 311 11.27 28.47 -12.37
N VAL A 312 10.75 27.37 -11.81
CA VAL A 312 11.45 26.55 -10.79
C VAL A 312 12.72 25.93 -11.37
N ILE A 313 12.63 25.36 -12.57
CA ILE A 313 13.76 24.73 -13.27
C ILE A 313 14.87 25.77 -13.57
N ASP A 314 14.49 26.92 -14.16
CA ASP A 314 15.44 27.96 -14.57
C ASP A 314 16.15 28.63 -13.39
N GLN A 315 15.54 28.66 -12.21
CA GLN A 315 16.12 29.26 -11.01
C GLN A 315 17.03 28.30 -10.24
N ASP A 316 17.22 27.09 -10.71
CA ASP A 316 18.01 26.03 -10.04
C ASP A 316 17.71 25.93 -8.53
N ARG A 317 16.40 26.11 -8.20
CA ARG A 317 15.93 26.14 -6.80
C ARG A 317 15.91 24.78 -6.14
N VAL A 318 16.00 23.74 -6.94
CA VAL A 318 15.93 22.36 -6.46
C VAL A 318 17.34 21.91 -6.09
N LYS A 319 17.71 22.11 -4.83
CA LYS A 319 18.95 21.56 -4.28
C LYS A 319 18.62 20.32 -3.46
N SER A 320 19.17 19.20 -3.85
CA SER A 320 19.26 18.04 -2.96
C SER A 320 20.10 18.42 -1.74
N SER A 321 19.47 18.58 -0.57
CA SER A 321 20.11 19.12 0.64
C SER A 321 20.23 18.06 1.72
N GLY A 322 20.91 17.00 1.59
CA GLY A 322 21.10 16.04 2.68
C GLY A 322 22.29 15.12 2.47
N ALA A 323 22.83 14.58 3.56
CA ALA A 323 23.64 13.40 3.46
C ALA A 323 22.77 12.25 2.96
N PRO A 324 23.23 11.39 2.04
CA PRO A 324 22.47 10.24 1.62
C PRO A 324 22.23 9.34 2.83
N GLN A 325 21.04 8.76 2.88
CA GLN A 325 20.68 7.74 3.84
C GLN A 325 21.61 6.51 3.67
N ARG A 326 22.05 5.94 4.78
CA ARG A 326 22.85 4.71 4.78
C ARG A 326 22.54 3.85 6.01
N PRO A 327 22.29 2.53 5.81
CA PRO A 327 22.11 1.86 4.52
C PRO A 327 20.84 2.32 3.81
N VAL A 328 20.82 2.24 2.48
CA VAL A 328 19.63 2.60 1.68
C VAL A 328 18.52 1.57 1.87
N LEU A 329 18.88 0.28 1.88
CA LEU A 329 17.94 -0.83 1.98
C LEU A 329 17.68 -1.24 3.43
N TYR A 330 16.55 -1.87 3.65
CA TYR A 330 16.19 -2.49 4.93
C TYR A 330 16.86 -3.85 5.11
N GLU A 331 17.30 -4.14 6.32
CA GLU A 331 17.65 -5.51 6.73
C GLU A 331 16.42 -6.43 6.62
N PRO A 332 16.61 -7.75 6.42
CA PRO A 332 15.48 -8.68 6.24
C PRO A 332 14.42 -8.65 7.34
N ASP A 333 14.85 -8.45 8.60
CA ASP A 333 13.98 -8.43 9.78
C ASP A 333 13.65 -7.00 10.27
N GLU A 334 14.15 -5.97 9.60
CA GLU A 334 13.89 -4.57 9.95
C GLU A 334 12.45 -4.20 9.60
N ALA A 335 11.77 -3.46 10.48
CA ALA A 335 10.42 -2.98 10.21
C ALA A 335 10.45 -1.87 9.14
N ASP A 336 9.60 -1.99 8.13
CA ASP A 336 9.51 -1.10 6.97
C ASP A 336 8.11 -0.51 6.75
N SER A 337 7.25 -0.57 7.79
CA SER A 337 5.91 0.02 7.81
C SER A 337 5.67 0.74 9.15
N PRO A 338 4.92 1.85 9.18
CA PRO A 338 4.51 2.50 10.43
C PRO A 338 3.50 1.64 11.20
N ALA A 339 2.76 0.79 10.49
CA ALA A 339 1.80 -0.10 11.09
C ALA A 339 2.49 -1.31 11.73
N VAL A 340 2.12 -1.65 12.95
CA VAL A 340 2.65 -2.79 13.70
C VAL A 340 1.52 -3.64 14.28
N GLY A 341 1.83 -4.89 14.60
CA GLY A 341 0.84 -5.82 15.12
C GLY A 341 -0.26 -6.11 14.11
N ALA A 342 -1.51 -6.22 14.56
CA ALA A 342 -2.62 -6.53 13.67
C ALA A 342 -2.93 -5.42 12.67
N CYS A 343 -2.54 -4.17 12.93
CA CYS A 343 -2.66 -3.09 11.95
C CYS A 343 -1.74 -3.28 10.74
N ALA A 344 -0.56 -3.88 10.91
CA ALA A 344 0.32 -4.24 9.79
C ALA A 344 -0.25 -5.40 8.93
N ASP A 345 -1.20 -6.13 9.49
CA ASP A 345 -1.80 -7.32 8.89
C ASP A 345 -3.15 -7.03 8.21
N ILE A 346 -3.67 -5.81 8.36
CA ILE A 346 -4.91 -5.38 7.72
C ILE A 346 -4.59 -4.72 6.39
N SER A 347 -5.09 -5.29 5.31
CA SER A 347 -5.15 -4.65 4.00
C SER A 347 -6.25 -3.59 4.03
N THR A 348 -5.91 -2.36 4.41
CA THR A 348 -6.81 -1.20 4.37
C THR A 348 -6.27 -0.14 3.44
N PHE A 349 -7.15 0.62 2.83
CA PHE A 349 -6.76 1.74 1.97
C PHE A 349 -6.24 2.95 2.77
N GLU A 350 -6.49 2.99 4.08
CA GLU A 350 -6.17 4.12 4.96
C GLU A 350 -5.40 3.64 6.19
N GLU A 351 -4.09 3.52 6.05
CA GLU A 351 -3.17 3.00 7.07
C GLU A 351 -3.11 3.84 8.36
N SER A 352 -3.46 5.12 8.27
CA SER A 352 -3.33 6.08 9.37
C SER A 352 -4.40 5.91 10.45
N ASP A 353 -5.48 5.17 10.17
CA ASP A 353 -6.66 5.14 11.02
C ASP A 353 -6.93 3.74 11.61
N CYS A 354 -5.91 2.89 11.72
CA CYS A 354 -5.98 1.63 12.45
C CYS A 354 -5.43 1.82 13.86
N GLU A 355 -6.24 1.46 14.86
CA GLU A 355 -5.87 1.52 16.27
C GLU A 355 -6.05 0.14 16.93
N PRO A 356 -5.27 -0.17 17.98
CA PRO A 356 -5.48 -1.36 18.78
C PRO A 356 -6.87 -1.33 19.40
N TYR A 357 -7.54 -2.49 19.43
CA TYR A 357 -8.78 -2.63 20.17
C TYR A 357 -8.53 -2.35 21.67
N ALA A 358 -9.27 -1.42 22.21
CA ALA A 358 -9.37 -1.19 23.66
C ALA A 358 -10.67 -1.82 24.18
N ASP A 359 -10.59 -2.56 25.28
CA ASP A 359 -11.76 -3.22 25.88
C ASP A 359 -12.91 -2.21 26.05
N ALA A 360 -14.06 -2.53 25.48
CA ALA A 360 -15.30 -1.78 25.60
C ALA A 360 -16.42 -2.70 26.08
N ASP A 361 -17.42 -2.13 26.72
CA ASP A 361 -18.63 -2.86 27.09
C ASP A 361 -19.48 -3.12 25.85
N ALA A 362 -19.94 -4.35 25.67
CA ALA A 362 -20.85 -4.69 24.57
C ALA A 362 -22.30 -4.36 24.96
N PRO A 363 -23.01 -3.49 24.23
CA PRO A 363 -24.42 -3.19 24.48
C PRO A 363 -25.30 -4.43 24.27
N SER A 364 -26.46 -4.45 24.91
CA SER A 364 -27.38 -5.59 24.88
C SER A 364 -28.63 -5.37 24.02
N THR A 365 -28.78 -4.22 23.37
CA THR A 365 -29.90 -3.92 22.47
C THR A 365 -29.39 -3.28 21.18
N GLY A 366 -30.07 -3.53 20.06
CA GLY A 366 -29.65 -3.06 18.76
C GLY A 366 -29.56 -1.53 18.66
N GLU A 367 -30.50 -0.78 19.23
CA GLU A 367 -30.48 0.69 19.24
C GLU A 367 -29.26 1.21 20.01
N GLN A 368 -28.96 0.64 21.20
CA GLN A 368 -27.75 1.02 21.95
C GLN A 368 -26.47 0.64 21.20
N THR A 369 -26.44 -0.51 20.57
CA THR A 369 -25.28 -0.98 19.78
C THR A 369 -24.94 0.01 18.65
N ILE A 370 -25.96 0.44 17.90
CA ILE A 370 -25.77 1.40 16.81
C ILE A 370 -25.28 2.74 17.35
N ASP A 371 -25.94 3.29 18.37
CA ASP A 371 -25.61 4.60 18.95
C ASP A 371 -24.19 4.62 19.58
N GLU A 372 -23.85 3.57 20.34
CA GLU A 372 -22.55 3.48 21.01
C GLU A 372 -21.40 3.19 20.03
N ALA A 373 -21.61 2.36 19.01
CA ALA A 373 -20.62 2.10 17.97
C ALA A 373 -20.31 3.36 17.12
N ALA A 374 -21.28 4.24 16.93
CA ALA A 374 -21.08 5.52 16.27
C ALA A 374 -20.22 6.50 17.12
N ALA A 375 -20.24 6.33 18.45
CA ALA A 375 -19.49 7.17 19.41
C ALA A 375 -18.11 6.57 19.75
N ASP A 376 -18.01 5.24 19.85
CA ASP A 376 -16.79 4.51 20.18
C ASP A 376 -16.57 3.33 19.22
N PRO A 377 -15.54 3.39 18.35
CA PRO A 377 -15.26 2.31 17.40
C PRO A 377 -14.95 0.96 18.05
N ASN A 378 -14.53 0.93 19.33
CA ASN A 378 -14.24 -0.31 20.04
C ASN A 378 -15.50 -1.15 20.31
N VAL A 379 -16.69 -0.55 20.31
CA VAL A 379 -17.95 -1.26 20.46
C VAL A 379 -18.16 -2.28 19.34
N ASN A 380 -17.75 -1.98 18.10
CA ASN A 380 -17.79 -2.95 17.00
C ASN A 380 -16.97 -4.21 17.28
N CYS A 381 -15.83 -4.06 17.97
CA CYS A 381 -15.03 -5.22 18.39
C CYS A 381 -15.67 -5.95 19.56
N ALA A 382 -16.19 -5.23 20.55
CA ALA A 382 -16.80 -5.80 21.74
C ALA A 382 -17.99 -6.72 21.42
N ILE A 383 -18.88 -6.30 20.49
CA ILE A 383 -20.05 -7.12 20.09
C ILE A 383 -19.69 -8.33 19.23
N ALA A 384 -18.55 -8.32 18.53
CA ALA A 384 -18.20 -9.33 17.54
C ALA A 384 -17.14 -10.32 18.02
N GLN A 385 -16.34 -9.97 19.03
CA GLN A 385 -15.14 -10.72 19.39
C GLN A 385 -15.42 -12.19 19.73
N ASP A 386 -16.39 -12.45 20.57
CA ASP A 386 -16.67 -13.82 21.02
C ASP A 386 -17.17 -14.69 19.86
N ALA A 387 -18.11 -14.20 19.06
CA ALA A 387 -18.64 -14.91 17.91
C ALA A 387 -17.56 -15.14 16.82
N VAL A 388 -16.77 -14.11 16.49
CA VAL A 388 -15.70 -14.24 15.50
C VAL A 388 -14.65 -15.26 15.97
N GLN A 389 -14.23 -15.22 17.22
CA GLN A 389 -13.23 -16.15 17.74
C GLN A 389 -13.78 -17.59 17.90
N GLU A 390 -15.08 -17.76 18.19
CA GLU A 390 -15.71 -19.08 18.23
C GLU A 390 -15.77 -19.73 16.85
N HIS A 391 -16.20 -18.98 15.84
CA HIS A 391 -16.45 -19.54 14.51
C HIS A 391 -15.22 -19.53 13.60
N PHE A 392 -14.37 -18.52 13.67
CA PHE A 392 -13.22 -18.35 12.75
C PHE A 392 -11.87 -18.74 13.36
N GLY A 393 -11.74 -18.69 14.68
CA GLY A 393 -10.52 -19.12 15.39
C GLY A 393 -10.16 -18.20 16.54
N ALA A 394 -9.64 -18.79 17.62
CA ALA A 394 -9.26 -18.05 18.83
C ALA A 394 -8.04 -17.12 18.63
N ASP A 395 -7.34 -17.25 17.54
CA ASP A 395 -6.19 -16.46 17.11
C ASP A 395 -6.58 -15.23 16.27
N MET A 396 -7.87 -15.03 15.99
CA MET A 396 -8.37 -13.82 15.33
C MET A 396 -8.12 -12.59 16.22
N ARG A 397 -7.33 -11.65 15.73
CA ARG A 397 -6.85 -10.47 16.47
C ARG A 397 -7.67 -9.24 16.10
N PRO A 398 -8.39 -8.63 17.08
CA PRO A 398 -9.24 -7.47 16.83
C PRO A 398 -8.43 -6.16 16.74
N VAL A 399 -8.80 -5.30 15.81
CA VAL A 399 -8.37 -3.91 15.70
C VAL A 399 -9.53 -3.03 15.28
N THR A 400 -9.50 -1.76 15.63
CA THR A 400 -10.39 -0.76 15.06
C THR A 400 -9.73 -0.10 13.86
N ALA A 401 -10.46 0.08 12.77
CA ALA A 401 -9.94 0.73 11.57
C ALA A 401 -11.06 1.49 10.84
N VAL A 402 -10.69 2.45 10.02
CA VAL A 402 -11.66 3.12 9.14
C VAL A 402 -12.06 2.17 8.01
N TYR A 403 -13.36 2.01 7.84
CA TYR A 403 -13.98 1.17 6.80
C TYR A 403 -14.84 2.03 5.86
N GLY A 404 -14.25 3.04 5.25
CA GLY A 404 -14.93 4.00 4.39
C GLY A 404 -15.56 5.17 5.13
N ALA A 405 -16.53 5.84 4.52
CA ALA A 405 -17.23 6.98 5.10
C ALA A 405 -18.76 6.84 4.96
N ASP A 406 -19.51 7.51 5.83
CA ASP A 406 -20.96 7.63 5.70
C ASP A 406 -21.35 8.63 4.59
N ALA A 407 -22.66 8.75 4.32
CA ALA A 407 -23.19 9.67 3.32
C ALA A 407 -22.86 11.17 3.59
N SER A 408 -22.43 11.52 4.81
CA SER A 408 -21.99 12.86 5.18
C SER A 408 -20.48 13.06 5.02
N GLY A 409 -19.72 12.01 4.69
CA GLY A 409 -18.25 11.98 4.63
C GLY A 409 -17.56 11.81 5.99
N LYS A 410 -18.31 11.44 7.05
CA LYS A 410 -17.73 11.10 8.35
C LYS A 410 -17.14 9.69 8.27
N PRO A 411 -15.90 9.46 8.75
CA PRO A 411 -15.32 8.12 8.79
C PRO A 411 -16.24 7.12 9.48
N ARG A 412 -16.44 5.95 8.88
CA ARG A 412 -17.03 4.79 9.52
C ARG A 412 -15.92 3.93 10.09
N TYR A 413 -16.06 3.58 11.35
CA TYR A 413 -15.14 2.67 12.00
C TYR A 413 -15.70 1.28 12.01
N ALA A 414 -14.82 0.30 11.80
CA ALA A 414 -15.12 -1.11 11.86
C ALA A 414 -14.22 -1.82 12.86
N CYS A 415 -14.64 -2.98 13.33
CA CYS A 415 -13.71 -3.94 13.86
C CYS A 415 -13.21 -4.86 12.76
N GLY A 416 -11.91 -4.91 12.56
CA GLY A 416 -11.24 -5.90 11.74
C GLY A 416 -10.63 -6.99 12.61
N PHE A 417 -10.88 -8.25 12.27
CA PHE A 417 -10.24 -9.41 12.88
C PHE A 417 -9.34 -10.07 11.85
N VAL A 418 -8.09 -10.31 12.22
CA VAL A 418 -7.07 -10.85 11.32
C VAL A 418 -6.46 -12.11 11.91
N GLU A 419 -6.43 -13.17 11.12
CA GLU A 419 -5.72 -14.40 11.46
C GLU A 419 -4.19 -14.18 11.36
N GLU A 420 -3.40 -14.82 12.24
CA GLU A 420 -1.93 -14.69 12.23
C GLU A 420 -1.29 -15.10 10.90
N SER A 421 -1.87 -16.07 10.21
CA SER A 421 -1.39 -16.50 8.88
C SER A 421 -1.74 -15.53 7.75
N HIS A 422 -2.55 -14.50 8.03
CA HIS A 422 -3.07 -13.52 7.08
C HIS A 422 -3.96 -14.09 5.97
N ALA A 423 -4.42 -15.34 6.13
CA ALA A 423 -5.26 -15.99 5.15
C ALA A 423 -6.73 -15.62 5.30
N LEU A 424 -7.12 -15.04 6.42
CA LEU A 424 -8.50 -14.72 6.77
C LEU A 424 -8.62 -13.37 7.46
N GLN A 425 -9.60 -12.59 7.01
CA GLN A 425 -10.04 -11.35 7.65
C GLN A 425 -11.54 -11.37 7.84
N VAL A 426 -12.01 -10.82 8.95
CA VAL A 426 -13.44 -10.61 9.24
C VAL A 426 -13.63 -9.16 9.65
N TRP A 427 -14.56 -8.47 9.00
CA TRP A 427 -14.91 -7.09 9.30
C TRP A 427 -16.32 -7.01 9.87
N VAL A 428 -16.53 -6.20 10.90
CA VAL A 428 -17.85 -5.99 11.52
C VAL A 428 -18.05 -4.50 11.76
N VAL A 429 -19.21 -3.99 11.32
CA VAL A 429 -19.61 -2.57 11.42
C VAL A 429 -21.07 -2.49 11.87
N ALA A 430 -21.34 -1.82 12.99
CA ALA A 430 -22.68 -1.34 13.33
C ALA A 430 -22.83 0.10 12.76
N SER A 431 -23.85 0.34 11.95
CA SER A 431 -24.03 1.57 11.18
C SER A 431 -25.38 2.23 11.47
N GLU A 432 -25.38 3.56 11.63
CA GLU A 432 -26.59 4.38 11.74
C GLU A 432 -27.35 4.51 10.41
N ASP A 433 -26.74 4.15 9.27
CA ASP A 433 -27.39 4.25 7.96
C ASP A 433 -28.46 3.15 7.75
N PRO A 434 -29.47 3.38 6.91
CA PRO A 434 -30.36 2.31 6.48
C PRO A 434 -29.59 1.26 5.66
N MET A 435 -30.05 0.01 5.74
CA MET A 435 -29.43 -1.08 4.98
C MET A 435 -29.50 -0.86 3.46
N ASN A 436 -30.63 -0.29 2.96
CA ASN A 436 -30.86 0.03 1.54
C ASN A 436 -30.74 -1.14 0.54
N GLN A 437 -30.59 -2.38 1.01
CA GLN A 437 -30.56 -3.59 0.20
C GLN A 437 -31.90 -4.34 0.30
N THR A 438 -32.26 -5.05 -0.77
CA THR A 438 -33.46 -5.90 -0.76
C THR A 438 -33.19 -7.14 0.09
N PRO A 439 -33.94 -7.39 1.15
CA PRO A 439 -33.75 -8.58 1.98
C PRO A 439 -34.00 -9.88 1.20
N GLY A 440 -33.17 -10.89 1.44
CA GLY A 440 -33.32 -12.23 0.88
C GLY A 440 -33.64 -13.30 1.92
N SER A 441 -33.40 -13.01 3.21
CA SER A 441 -33.58 -13.92 4.35
C SER A 441 -33.79 -13.14 5.64
N GLU A 442 -33.89 -13.85 6.77
CA GLU A 442 -33.99 -13.29 8.12
C GLU A 442 -33.08 -14.04 9.09
N ILE A 443 -32.48 -13.31 10.04
CA ILE A 443 -31.80 -13.85 11.22
C ILE A 443 -32.53 -13.34 12.47
N ASP A 444 -33.06 -14.23 13.29
CA ASP A 444 -33.83 -13.92 14.51
C ASP A 444 -34.94 -12.88 14.30
N GLY A 445 -35.57 -12.89 13.12
CA GLY A 445 -36.64 -11.95 12.74
C GLY A 445 -36.13 -10.63 12.14
N HIS A 446 -34.84 -10.44 12.03
CA HIS A 446 -34.19 -9.27 11.39
C HIS A 446 -33.98 -9.51 9.89
N PRO A 447 -34.45 -8.59 9.01
CA PRO A 447 -34.25 -8.71 7.58
C PRO A 447 -32.75 -8.72 7.20
N THR A 448 -32.36 -9.65 6.33
CA THR A 448 -30.96 -9.88 5.99
C THR A 448 -30.73 -9.86 4.49
N HIS A 449 -29.64 -9.27 4.05
CA HIS A 449 -29.12 -9.32 2.69
C HIS A 449 -27.72 -9.94 2.68
N ASP A 450 -27.50 -10.88 1.77
CA ASP A 450 -26.25 -11.65 1.67
C ASP A 450 -25.72 -11.61 0.23
N VAL A 451 -24.42 -11.34 0.09
CA VAL A 451 -23.71 -11.34 -1.20
C VAL A 451 -22.44 -12.15 -1.06
N THR A 452 -22.29 -13.17 -1.90
CA THR A 452 -21.08 -14.00 -1.95
C THR A 452 -20.41 -13.86 -3.29
N THR A 453 -19.16 -13.42 -3.30
CA THR A 453 -18.30 -13.35 -4.50
C THR A 453 -17.17 -14.37 -4.35
N VAL A 454 -17.47 -15.62 -4.72
CA VAL A 454 -16.53 -16.74 -4.56
C VAL A 454 -15.21 -16.51 -5.30
N SER A 455 -15.25 -15.92 -6.49
CA SER A 455 -14.03 -15.62 -7.27
C SER A 455 -13.08 -14.63 -6.59
N GLU A 456 -13.61 -13.81 -5.68
CA GLU A 456 -12.85 -12.82 -4.90
C GLU A 456 -12.56 -13.32 -3.47
N GLY A 457 -13.09 -14.49 -3.10
CA GLY A 457 -12.95 -15.02 -1.74
C GLY A 457 -13.67 -14.19 -0.68
N THR A 458 -14.76 -13.48 -1.06
CA THR A 458 -15.49 -12.58 -0.17
C THR A 458 -16.92 -13.01 0.03
N ARG A 459 -17.43 -12.80 1.26
CA ARG A 459 -18.85 -12.86 1.58
C ARG A 459 -19.22 -11.69 2.48
N GLN A 460 -20.29 -11.00 2.12
CA GLN A 460 -20.79 -9.83 2.82
C GLN A 460 -22.23 -10.08 3.28
N MET A 461 -22.56 -9.65 4.50
CA MET A 461 -23.89 -9.79 5.06
C MET A 461 -24.30 -8.50 5.77
N TRP A 462 -25.53 -8.07 5.50
CA TRP A 462 -26.19 -6.95 6.18
C TRP A 462 -27.40 -7.49 6.93
N VAL A 463 -27.59 -7.02 8.16
CA VAL A 463 -28.76 -7.34 9.00
C VAL A 463 -29.38 -6.03 9.45
N ALA A 464 -30.60 -5.72 9.00
CA ALA A 464 -31.31 -4.52 9.43
C ALA A 464 -31.79 -4.67 10.89
N LEU A 465 -31.76 -3.57 11.65
CA LEU A 465 -32.25 -3.58 13.01
C LEU A 465 -33.76 -3.92 13.06
N ASP A 466 -34.56 -3.27 12.21
CA ASP A 466 -36.01 -3.49 12.08
C ASP A 466 -36.39 -3.60 10.60
N ASP A 467 -36.55 -2.46 9.94
CA ASP A 467 -36.94 -2.28 8.55
C ASP A 467 -35.72 -1.85 7.74
N PRO A 468 -35.42 -2.48 6.58
CA PRO A 468 -34.27 -2.12 5.74
C PRO A 468 -34.21 -0.63 5.33
N GLU A 469 -35.35 0.05 5.28
CA GLU A 469 -35.43 1.47 4.94
C GLU A 469 -35.22 2.40 6.14
N ARG A 470 -35.17 1.85 7.36
CA ARG A 470 -34.90 2.60 8.59
C ARG A 470 -33.43 2.63 8.95
N PRO A 471 -32.98 3.69 9.66
CA PRO A 471 -31.64 3.72 10.21
C PRO A 471 -31.32 2.52 11.10
N GLY A 472 -30.10 2.04 11.01
CA GLY A 472 -29.53 0.99 11.84
C GLY A 472 -29.42 -0.36 11.14
N HIS A 473 -28.18 -0.78 10.90
CA HIS A 473 -27.87 -2.13 10.45
C HIS A 473 -26.52 -2.61 10.96
N LEU A 474 -26.38 -3.92 11.06
CA LEU A 474 -25.09 -4.58 11.25
C LEU A 474 -24.59 -5.06 9.88
N PHE A 475 -23.33 -4.78 9.58
CA PHE A 475 -22.63 -5.30 8.42
C PHE A 475 -21.49 -6.18 8.84
N ALA A 476 -21.29 -7.31 8.18
CA ALA A 476 -20.08 -8.09 8.30
C ALA A 476 -19.56 -8.57 6.94
N GLU A 477 -18.25 -8.65 6.82
CA GLU A 477 -17.56 -9.15 5.63
C GLU A 477 -16.51 -10.16 6.06
N VAL A 478 -16.48 -11.31 5.39
CA VAL A 478 -15.40 -12.29 5.49
C VAL A 478 -14.60 -12.24 4.20
N ARG A 479 -13.28 -12.10 4.31
CA ARG A 479 -12.34 -12.19 3.20
C ARG A 479 -11.38 -13.34 3.43
N VAL A 480 -11.33 -14.24 2.47
CA VAL A 480 -10.30 -15.27 2.39
C VAL A 480 -9.27 -14.83 1.37
N LEU A 481 -8.08 -14.51 1.86
CA LEU A 481 -7.00 -14.03 1.01
C LEU A 481 -6.22 -15.20 0.43
N PRO A 482 -5.66 -15.07 -0.79
CA PRO A 482 -4.74 -16.05 -1.30
C PRO A 482 -3.52 -16.14 -0.38
N SER A 483 -2.96 -17.34 -0.23
CA SER A 483 -1.74 -17.52 0.55
C SER A 483 -0.65 -16.57 0.09
N ARG A 484 0.05 -15.90 1.01
CA ARG A 484 1.19 -15.02 0.72
C ARG A 484 2.26 -15.65 -0.18
N ASP A 485 2.38 -16.97 -0.13
CA ASP A 485 3.32 -17.70 -0.98
C ASP A 485 2.98 -17.64 -2.48
N HIS A 486 1.76 -17.26 -2.83
CA HIS A 486 1.27 -17.22 -4.21
C HIS A 486 1.08 -15.82 -4.77
N GLY A 487 1.09 -14.79 -3.93
CA GLY A 487 0.79 -13.40 -4.32
C GLY A 487 -0.68 -13.16 -4.69
N MET A 488 -1.06 -11.90 -4.81
CA MET A 488 -2.43 -11.44 -5.05
C MET A 488 -3.04 -11.89 -6.39
N TYR A 489 -2.21 -12.27 -7.36
CA TYR A 489 -2.64 -12.72 -8.70
C TYR A 489 -2.58 -14.23 -8.88
N SER A 490 -2.65 -14.98 -7.78
CA SER A 490 -2.62 -16.44 -7.84
C SER A 490 -3.95 -16.99 -8.32
N ASP A 491 -3.91 -17.87 -9.32
CA ASP A 491 -5.04 -18.73 -9.71
C ASP A 491 -5.32 -19.87 -8.70
N SER A 492 -4.74 -19.80 -7.50
CA SER A 492 -4.95 -20.81 -6.46
C SER A 492 -6.40 -20.73 -5.98
N PRO A 493 -7.09 -21.88 -5.86
CA PRO A 493 -8.45 -21.88 -5.38
C PRO A 493 -8.49 -21.36 -3.93
N VAL A 494 -9.39 -20.40 -3.70
CA VAL A 494 -9.67 -19.86 -2.36
C VAL A 494 -10.30 -20.96 -1.51
N ASN A 495 -9.94 -21.04 -0.23
CA ASN A 495 -10.63 -21.91 0.72
C ASN A 495 -11.98 -21.30 1.12
N GLU A 496 -13.07 -21.76 0.54
CA GLU A 496 -14.41 -21.19 0.75
C GLU A 496 -15.04 -21.52 2.13
N LYS A 497 -14.48 -22.49 2.87
CA LYS A 497 -15.05 -22.92 4.15
C LYS A 497 -15.27 -21.81 5.19
N PRO A 498 -14.35 -20.82 5.33
CA PRO A 498 -14.61 -19.71 6.24
C PRO A 498 -15.81 -18.86 5.83
N LEU A 499 -16.11 -18.75 4.53
CA LEU A 499 -17.25 -17.95 4.05
C LEU A 499 -18.59 -18.53 4.57
N GLU A 500 -18.70 -19.86 4.69
CA GLU A 500 -19.91 -20.54 5.18
C GLU A 500 -20.20 -20.26 6.65
N LYS A 501 -19.18 -19.89 7.45
CA LYS A 501 -19.31 -19.63 8.89
C LYS A 501 -19.91 -18.27 9.25
N LEU A 502 -20.06 -17.39 8.26
CA LEU A 502 -20.58 -16.04 8.50
C LEU A 502 -22.02 -16.07 9.03
N ASP A 503 -22.86 -17.00 8.59
CA ASP A 503 -24.25 -17.15 9.09
C ASP A 503 -24.29 -17.43 10.59
N GLU A 504 -23.46 -18.35 11.06
CA GLU A 504 -23.40 -18.75 12.47
C GLU A 504 -22.90 -17.58 13.33
N ALA A 505 -21.80 -16.92 12.91
CA ALA A 505 -21.24 -15.78 13.63
C ALA A 505 -22.23 -14.60 13.69
N MET A 506 -22.89 -14.28 12.57
CA MET A 506 -23.88 -13.20 12.55
C MET A 506 -25.12 -13.53 13.39
N THR A 507 -25.55 -14.79 13.43
CA THR A 507 -26.64 -15.23 14.28
C THR A 507 -26.30 -15.00 15.75
N ASP A 508 -25.12 -15.36 16.19
CA ASP A 508 -24.69 -15.17 17.58
C ASP A 508 -24.59 -13.69 17.94
N ILE A 509 -24.02 -12.85 17.08
CA ILE A 509 -23.96 -11.40 17.31
C ILE A 509 -25.35 -10.77 17.39
N VAL A 510 -26.25 -11.12 16.46
CA VAL A 510 -27.63 -10.59 16.43
C VAL A 510 -28.41 -11.02 17.65
N SER A 511 -28.36 -12.31 18.02
CA SER A 511 -29.05 -12.83 19.17
C SER A 511 -28.58 -12.20 20.49
N ALA A 512 -27.29 -11.87 20.60
CA ALA A 512 -26.72 -11.27 21.81
C ALA A 512 -26.96 -9.77 21.95
N HIS A 513 -26.95 -9.04 20.82
CA HIS A 513 -26.85 -7.58 20.85
C HIS A 513 -27.94 -6.82 20.09
N PHE A 514 -28.81 -7.51 19.32
CA PHE A 514 -29.89 -6.90 18.53
C PHE A 514 -31.30 -7.33 18.96
N SER A 515 -31.44 -8.15 20.02
CA SER A 515 -32.74 -8.64 20.53
C SER A 515 -33.53 -7.57 21.30
#